data_3fb716d67f56e78a6ad5ca9c034ffb1d
#
_entry.id   3fb716d67f56e78a6ad5ca9c034ffb1d
#
_cell.length_a   1.000
_cell.length_b   1.000
_cell.length_c   1.000
_cell.angle_alpha   90.00
_cell.angle_beta   90.00
_cell.angle_gamma   90.00
#
_symmetry.space_group_name_H-M   'P 1'
#
loop_
_entity.id
_entity.type
_entity.pdbx_description
1 polymer ?
#
loop_
_entity_poly.entity_id
_entity_poly.type
_entity_poly.pdbx_seq_one_letter_code
_entity_poly.pdbx_strand_id
1 'polypeptide(L)'
;MEKNSSDERPTVMVTNDDGIDAAGLQALVRVLVSSQLFHVLVCAPDSEKSAVSHSITWRHPISATRVHIDGATAFAVSGTPADCTSLGISESLFPSVPDMVISGINMGSNCGYHIVYSGTVAGAREAFFNGVPSVSISYNWVGGKSNVHDFTLAAVACLPIISAILAEIKNQTYPRKCFLNIDLPTDVANHKGYKLTRQGESIFRMGWKRVTSSSQGGKVLSTMEMETDSVEKIENITSTTSQEHLLFKREVKGAQVDHDDTDQRFLQEGYITVTPIGALSRAEIDSQVYFKDWLPTVVERPSPSAL
;
A
#
# COMPACT_ATOMS: atom_id res chain seq x y z
N MET A 1 21.18 25.75 -33.16
CA MET A 1 21.18 25.16 -31.81
C MET A 1 20.40 23.86 -31.89
N GLU A 2 21.07 22.75 -32.05
CA GLU A 2 20.48 21.43 -32.04
C GLU A 2 19.85 21.20 -30.68
N LYS A 3 18.54 20.91 -30.65
CA LYS A 3 17.88 20.39 -29.46
C LYS A 3 18.57 19.05 -29.14
N ASN A 4 19.34 19.02 -28.06
CA ASN A 4 19.75 17.74 -27.46
C ASN A 4 18.51 16.87 -27.38
N SER A 5 18.57 15.67 -27.95
CA SER A 5 17.58 14.64 -27.74
C SER A 5 17.51 14.38 -26.22
N SER A 6 16.53 14.98 -25.56
CA SER A 6 16.22 14.62 -24.18
C SER A 6 16.01 13.11 -24.16
N ASP A 7 16.61 12.46 -23.21
CA ASP A 7 16.40 11.04 -22.93
C ASP A 7 14.88 10.80 -22.83
N GLU A 8 14.30 10.12 -23.84
CA GLU A 8 12.84 9.95 -23.98
C GLU A 8 12.25 8.89 -23.03
N ARG A 9 13.06 8.35 -22.11
CA ARG A 9 12.59 7.34 -21.15
C ARG A 9 11.55 7.93 -20.22
N PRO A 10 10.44 7.22 -19.98
CA PRO A 10 9.44 7.66 -19.01
C PRO A 10 10.01 7.67 -17.58
N THR A 11 9.52 8.61 -16.79
CA THR A 11 9.88 8.75 -15.37
C THR A 11 8.88 8.02 -14.50
N VAL A 12 9.35 7.08 -13.69
CA VAL A 12 8.53 6.38 -12.69
C VAL A 12 8.97 6.78 -11.28
N MET A 13 8.01 7.02 -10.41
CA MET A 13 8.28 7.24 -8.99
C MET A 13 7.85 6.04 -8.17
N VAL A 14 8.73 5.57 -7.30
CA VAL A 14 8.47 4.45 -6.37
C VAL A 14 8.27 4.97 -4.96
N THR A 15 7.25 4.46 -4.29
CA THR A 15 6.95 4.63 -2.86
C THR A 15 6.55 3.29 -2.25
N ASN A 16 6.30 3.23 -0.94
CA ASN A 16 5.77 2.05 -0.23
C ASN A 16 5.26 2.45 1.16
N ASP A 17 4.89 1.48 2.00
CA ASP A 17 4.62 1.66 3.42
C ASP A 17 5.59 0.89 4.34
N ASP A 18 6.36 -0.06 3.81
CA ASP A 18 7.37 -0.81 4.58
C ASP A 18 8.64 0.03 4.89
N GLY A 19 8.78 1.20 4.25
CA GLY A 19 9.94 2.08 4.39
C GLY A 19 10.97 1.96 3.27
N ILE A 20 11.83 2.97 3.14
CA ILE A 20 12.78 3.11 2.02
C ILE A 20 13.82 1.97 1.96
N ASP A 21 14.19 1.42 3.11
CA ASP A 21 15.16 0.33 3.22
C ASP A 21 14.53 -1.06 3.07
N ALA A 22 13.21 -1.14 2.91
CA ALA A 22 12.49 -2.40 2.82
C ALA A 22 12.90 -3.21 1.58
N ALA A 23 13.03 -4.52 1.77
CA ALA A 23 13.50 -5.44 0.73
C ALA A 23 12.67 -5.39 -0.55
N GLY A 24 11.34 -5.22 -0.42
CA GLY A 24 10.41 -5.12 -1.54
C GLY A 24 10.64 -3.87 -2.40
N LEU A 25 10.80 -2.70 -1.78
CA LEU A 25 11.11 -1.45 -2.47
C LEU A 25 12.48 -1.53 -3.14
N GLN A 26 13.50 -1.98 -2.41
CA GLN A 26 14.86 -2.10 -2.93
C GLN A 26 14.96 -3.07 -4.11
N ALA A 27 14.22 -4.18 -4.09
CA ALA A 27 14.17 -5.13 -5.20
C ALA A 27 13.49 -4.51 -6.43
N LEU A 28 12.37 -3.82 -6.24
CA LEU A 28 11.65 -3.14 -7.31
C LEU A 28 12.51 -2.08 -7.98
N VAL A 29 13.11 -1.18 -7.20
CA VAL A 29 13.97 -0.11 -7.72
C VAL A 29 15.16 -0.69 -8.49
N ARG A 30 15.83 -1.72 -7.95
CA ARG A 30 16.94 -2.39 -8.63
C ARG A 30 16.54 -2.96 -9.98
N VAL A 31 15.39 -3.62 -10.09
CA VAL A 31 14.89 -4.21 -11.34
C VAL A 31 14.54 -3.10 -12.34
N LEU A 32 13.84 -2.05 -11.90
CA LEU A 32 13.49 -0.90 -12.76
C LEU A 32 14.74 -0.21 -13.31
N VAL A 33 15.73 0.08 -12.47
CA VAL A 33 17.01 0.68 -12.87
C VAL A 33 17.78 -0.23 -13.82
N SER A 34 17.89 -1.52 -13.49
CA SER A 34 18.63 -2.49 -14.32
C SER A 34 18.01 -2.71 -15.69
N SER A 35 16.71 -2.48 -15.85
CA SER A 35 16.03 -2.57 -17.14
C SER A 35 16.46 -1.48 -18.12
N GLN A 36 16.97 -0.35 -17.62
CA GLN A 36 17.34 0.85 -18.40
C GLN A 36 16.17 1.46 -19.21
N LEU A 37 14.92 1.07 -18.89
CA LEU A 37 13.72 1.54 -19.60
C LEU A 37 13.16 2.83 -19.02
N PHE A 38 13.54 3.20 -17.78
CA PHE A 38 12.91 4.26 -17.00
C PHE A 38 13.94 5.19 -16.35
N HIS A 39 13.51 6.43 -16.09
CA HIS A 39 14.09 7.26 -15.05
C HIS A 39 13.40 6.93 -13.74
N VAL A 40 14.17 6.54 -12.72
CA VAL A 40 13.61 6.07 -11.45
C VAL A 40 13.81 7.13 -10.37
N LEU A 41 12.68 7.58 -9.80
CA LEU A 41 12.59 8.42 -8.62
C LEU A 41 12.10 7.58 -7.45
N VAL A 42 12.55 7.89 -6.24
CA VAL A 42 12.06 7.24 -5.02
C VAL A 42 11.71 8.30 -3.99
N CYS A 43 10.47 8.26 -3.52
CA CYS A 43 10.01 9.08 -2.41
C CYS A 43 9.20 8.16 -1.47
N ALA A 44 9.84 7.70 -0.39
CA ALA A 44 9.28 6.67 0.46
C ALA A 44 9.47 7.01 1.95
N PRO A 45 8.64 6.47 2.85
CA PRO A 45 8.79 6.68 4.29
C PRO A 45 10.18 6.28 4.79
N ASP A 46 10.71 7.04 5.75
CA ASP A 46 11.99 6.76 6.42
C ASP A 46 11.92 5.55 7.37
N SER A 47 10.73 5.09 7.67
CA SER A 47 10.46 3.99 8.59
C SER A 47 9.16 3.29 8.19
N GLU A 48 8.93 2.11 8.73
CA GLU A 48 7.75 1.29 8.52
C GLU A 48 6.45 2.05 8.91
N LYS A 49 5.44 2.01 8.02
CA LYS A 49 4.14 2.66 8.14
C LYS A 49 2.99 1.72 7.79
N SER A 50 3.11 0.42 8.08
CA SER A 50 2.05 -0.55 7.80
C SER A 50 0.75 -0.22 8.52
N ALA A 51 -0.35 -0.55 7.89
CA ALA A 51 -1.71 -0.38 8.41
C ALA A 51 -2.07 1.06 8.83
N VAL A 52 -1.45 2.07 8.21
CA VAL A 52 -1.79 3.48 8.46
C VAL A 52 -2.98 3.96 7.61
N SER A 53 -3.54 3.09 6.75
CA SER A 53 -4.63 3.48 5.85
C SER A 53 -4.21 4.66 4.93
N HIS A 54 -5.13 5.50 4.51
CA HIS A 54 -4.86 6.72 3.75
C HIS A 54 -4.71 7.94 4.68
N SER A 55 -3.87 7.82 5.72
CA SER A 55 -3.58 8.95 6.61
C SER A 55 -2.62 9.93 5.95
N ILE A 56 -2.81 11.22 6.26
CA ILE A 56 -1.95 12.32 5.82
C ILE A 56 -1.48 13.13 7.01
N THR A 57 -0.30 13.72 6.92
CA THR A 57 0.25 14.60 7.93
C THR A 57 -0.22 16.02 7.67
N TRP A 58 -1.17 16.50 8.51
CA TRP A 58 -1.81 17.80 8.29
C TRP A 58 -1.21 18.94 9.12
N ARG A 59 -0.75 18.66 10.34
CA ARG A 59 -0.45 19.72 11.34
C ARG A 59 1.03 19.99 11.54
N HIS A 60 1.90 19.13 11.03
CA HIS A 60 3.34 19.21 11.27
C HIS A 60 4.09 19.19 9.93
N PRO A 61 5.22 19.90 9.83
CA PRO A 61 6.11 19.73 8.69
C PRO A 61 6.67 18.31 8.68
N ILE A 62 6.89 17.77 7.48
CA ILE A 62 7.62 16.53 7.26
C ILE A 62 9.01 16.84 6.72
N SER A 63 9.98 16.02 7.05
CA SER A 63 11.35 16.12 6.53
C SER A 63 11.56 15.17 5.36
N ALA A 64 12.39 15.58 4.39
CA ALA A 64 12.86 14.73 3.29
C ALA A 64 14.39 14.74 3.29
N THR A 65 14.98 13.57 3.44
CA THR A 65 16.45 13.38 3.45
C THR A 65 16.86 12.64 2.19
N ARG A 66 17.80 13.21 1.43
CA ARG A 66 18.36 12.54 0.26
C ARG A 66 19.15 11.32 0.69
N VAL A 67 18.85 10.17 0.08
CA VAL A 67 19.56 8.90 0.34
C VAL A 67 20.15 8.37 -0.96
N HIS A 68 21.17 7.51 -0.85
CA HIS A 68 21.81 6.93 -2.00
C HIS A 68 21.15 5.60 -2.36
N ILE A 69 20.60 5.53 -3.57
CA ILE A 69 20.17 4.28 -4.23
C ILE A 69 20.74 4.31 -5.64
N ASP A 70 21.51 3.31 -6.01
CA ASP A 70 22.18 3.24 -7.30
C ASP A 70 21.21 3.38 -8.47
N GLY A 71 21.49 4.33 -9.37
CA GLY A 71 20.70 4.59 -10.57
C GLY A 71 19.34 5.28 -10.34
N ALA A 72 19.02 5.69 -9.12
CA ALA A 72 17.79 6.40 -8.78
C ALA A 72 18.05 7.71 -8.03
N THR A 73 17.14 8.68 -8.16
CA THR A 73 17.10 9.85 -7.26
C THR A 73 16.13 9.56 -6.13
N ALA A 74 16.64 9.48 -4.88
CA ALA A 74 15.88 8.94 -3.76
C ALA A 74 15.86 9.88 -2.55
N PHE A 75 14.69 9.94 -1.90
CA PHE A 75 14.45 10.65 -0.65
C PHE A 75 13.69 9.78 0.35
N ALA A 76 14.22 9.70 1.58
CA ALA A 76 13.54 9.17 2.75
C ALA A 76 12.73 10.30 3.42
N VAL A 77 11.46 10.06 3.69
CA VAL A 77 10.52 11.09 4.16
C VAL A 77 9.89 10.67 5.48
N SER A 78 9.84 11.59 6.46
CA SER A 78 9.22 11.34 7.78
C SER A 78 7.68 11.39 7.74
N GLY A 79 7.07 11.00 6.62
CA GLY A 79 5.63 11.03 6.36
C GLY A 79 5.03 9.66 6.14
N THR A 80 3.72 9.66 5.89
CA THR A 80 2.98 8.47 5.46
C THR A 80 3.24 8.16 3.98
N PRO A 81 2.84 6.99 3.45
CA PRO A 81 2.91 6.71 2.01
C PRO A 81 2.15 7.75 1.15
N ALA A 82 1.00 8.23 1.62
CA ALA A 82 0.27 9.30 0.95
C ALA A 82 1.03 10.62 0.95
N ASP A 83 1.66 11.01 2.09
CA ASP A 83 2.52 12.19 2.16
C ASP A 83 3.71 12.07 1.19
N CYS A 84 4.38 10.91 1.14
CA CYS A 84 5.49 10.66 0.24
C CYS A 84 5.07 10.81 -1.22
N THR A 85 3.92 10.24 -1.58
CA THR A 85 3.39 10.37 -2.94
C THR A 85 3.04 11.82 -3.27
N SER A 86 2.28 12.48 -2.42
CA SER A 86 1.87 13.88 -2.61
C SER A 86 3.06 14.82 -2.74
N LEU A 87 4.07 14.67 -1.87
CA LEU A 87 5.31 15.43 -1.94
C LEU A 87 6.09 15.15 -3.24
N GLY A 88 6.21 13.88 -3.61
CA GLY A 88 7.00 13.47 -4.77
C GLY A 88 6.42 13.92 -6.12
N ILE A 89 5.10 14.10 -6.22
CA ILE A 89 4.43 14.59 -7.44
C ILE A 89 4.20 16.12 -7.44
N SER A 90 4.55 16.82 -6.37
CA SER A 90 4.28 18.26 -6.19
C SER A 90 5.25 19.20 -6.90
N GLU A 91 6.25 18.67 -7.62
CA GLU A 91 7.38 19.44 -8.21
C GLU A 91 8.25 20.19 -7.18
N SER A 92 7.98 19.99 -5.87
CA SER A 92 8.79 20.60 -4.80
C SER A 92 10.06 19.81 -4.49
N LEU A 93 10.04 18.50 -4.76
CA LEU A 93 11.14 17.59 -4.45
C LEU A 93 11.88 17.14 -5.72
N PHE A 94 11.16 16.90 -6.80
CA PHE A 94 11.68 16.53 -8.11
C PHE A 94 11.35 17.62 -9.15
N PRO A 95 12.16 17.72 -10.23
CA PRO A 95 11.99 18.82 -11.21
C PRO A 95 10.75 18.71 -12.10
N SER A 96 10.07 17.55 -12.09
CA SER A 96 8.87 17.29 -12.89
C SER A 96 8.00 16.22 -12.26
N VAL A 97 6.71 16.23 -12.59
CA VAL A 97 5.76 15.17 -12.22
C VAL A 97 6.15 13.87 -12.93
N PRO A 98 6.23 12.72 -12.25
CA PRO A 98 6.47 11.43 -12.90
C PRO A 98 5.32 11.00 -13.80
N ASP A 99 5.61 10.22 -14.84
CA ASP A 99 4.58 9.67 -15.73
C ASP A 99 3.71 8.62 -15.02
N MET A 100 4.26 7.94 -14.02
CA MET A 100 3.54 6.94 -13.23
C MET A 100 4.12 6.82 -11.82
N VAL A 101 3.25 6.54 -10.85
CA VAL A 101 3.65 6.17 -9.48
C VAL A 101 3.43 4.68 -9.25
N ILE A 102 4.44 4.03 -8.67
CA ILE A 102 4.40 2.62 -8.27
C ILE A 102 4.58 2.56 -6.75
N SER A 103 3.58 2.05 -6.04
CA SER A 103 3.65 1.86 -4.59
C SER A 103 3.86 0.38 -4.27
N GLY A 104 4.98 0.04 -3.66
CA GLY A 104 5.33 -1.35 -3.28
C GLY A 104 6.83 -1.64 -3.42
N ILE A 105 7.25 -2.91 -3.37
CA ILE A 105 6.40 -4.12 -3.24
C ILE A 105 6.15 -4.38 -1.75
N ASN A 106 4.89 -4.42 -1.37
CA ASN A 106 4.49 -4.68 0.01
C ASN A 106 4.77 -6.13 0.43
N MET A 107 5.19 -6.32 1.68
CA MET A 107 5.28 -7.64 2.30
C MET A 107 3.92 -8.07 2.85
N GLY A 108 3.17 -8.82 2.08
CA GLY A 108 1.80 -9.27 2.36
C GLY A 108 0.82 -8.82 1.28
N SER A 109 -0.23 -9.59 1.06
CA SER A 109 -1.26 -9.27 0.06
C SER A 109 -2.20 -8.17 0.52
N ASN A 110 -2.69 -7.38 -0.42
CA ASN A 110 -3.67 -6.32 -0.22
C ASN A 110 -4.95 -6.59 -1.04
N CYS A 111 -5.57 -7.76 -0.81
CA CYS A 111 -6.82 -8.17 -1.45
C CYS A 111 -8.04 -7.83 -0.59
N GLY A 112 -9.20 -7.80 -1.22
CA GLY A 112 -10.48 -7.59 -0.54
C GLY A 112 -10.51 -6.29 0.28
N TYR A 113 -11.08 -6.33 1.47
CA TYR A 113 -11.17 -5.17 2.36
C TYR A 113 -9.83 -4.78 3.01
N HIS A 114 -8.78 -5.59 2.88
CA HIS A 114 -7.45 -5.21 3.38
C HIS A 114 -6.91 -3.95 2.73
N ILE A 115 -7.32 -3.61 1.51
CA ILE A 115 -6.97 -2.35 0.83
C ILE A 115 -7.29 -1.10 1.65
N VAL A 116 -8.26 -1.17 2.59
CA VAL A 116 -8.66 -0.04 3.43
C VAL A 116 -7.55 0.31 4.44
N TYR A 117 -6.86 -0.69 4.96
CA TYR A 117 -5.78 -0.50 5.94
C TYR A 117 -4.43 -0.23 5.28
N SER A 118 -4.26 -0.58 4.02
CA SER A 118 -2.97 -0.57 3.31
C SER A 118 -2.45 0.84 3.05
N GLY A 119 -1.23 1.11 3.52
CA GLY A 119 -0.47 2.28 3.14
C GLY A 119 0.09 2.18 1.71
N THR A 120 0.42 0.97 1.25
CA THR A 120 0.83 0.70 -0.15
C THR A 120 -0.27 1.12 -1.11
N VAL A 121 -1.51 0.68 -0.89
CA VAL A 121 -2.66 1.07 -1.73
C VAL A 121 -2.96 2.57 -1.60
N ALA A 122 -2.74 3.15 -0.41
CA ALA A 122 -2.90 4.57 -0.19
C ALA A 122 -1.92 5.42 -1.01
N GLY A 123 -0.64 5.02 -1.10
CA GLY A 123 0.33 5.70 -1.95
C GLY A 123 -0.09 5.76 -3.41
N ALA A 124 -0.57 4.65 -3.97
CA ALA A 124 -1.10 4.63 -5.34
C ALA A 124 -2.38 5.46 -5.49
N ARG A 125 -3.29 5.39 -4.51
CA ARG A 125 -4.54 6.18 -4.51
C ARG A 125 -4.28 7.68 -4.43
N GLU A 126 -3.26 8.11 -3.68
CA GLU A 126 -2.88 9.53 -3.60
C GLU A 126 -2.43 10.07 -4.97
N ALA A 127 -1.61 9.31 -5.71
CA ALA A 127 -1.22 9.68 -7.07
C ALA A 127 -2.45 9.77 -7.99
N PHE A 128 -3.36 8.81 -7.89
CA PHE A 128 -4.60 8.79 -8.64
C PHE A 128 -5.49 10.02 -8.35
N PHE A 129 -5.61 10.45 -7.08
CA PHE A 129 -6.34 11.68 -6.72
C PHE A 129 -5.77 12.92 -7.39
N ASN A 130 -4.46 12.95 -7.61
CA ASN A 130 -3.75 14.03 -8.27
C ASN A 130 -3.65 13.86 -9.80
N GLY A 131 -4.37 12.89 -10.38
CA GLY A 131 -4.44 12.66 -11.82
C GLY A 131 -3.21 11.96 -12.41
N VAL A 132 -2.32 11.44 -11.57
CA VAL A 132 -1.13 10.68 -12.00
C VAL A 132 -1.49 9.20 -12.06
N PRO A 133 -1.25 8.50 -13.20
CA PRO A 133 -1.43 7.07 -13.31
C PRO A 133 -0.63 6.32 -12.24
N SER A 134 -1.22 5.29 -11.65
CA SER A 134 -0.56 4.61 -10.53
C SER A 134 -0.94 3.15 -10.40
N VAL A 135 -0.05 2.40 -9.75
CA VAL A 135 -0.25 1.01 -9.37
C VAL A 135 0.23 0.78 -7.94
N SER A 136 -0.49 -0.05 -7.18
CA SER A 136 0.00 -0.67 -5.95
C SER A 136 0.41 -2.11 -6.23
N ILE A 137 1.52 -2.56 -5.65
CA ILE A 137 2.08 -3.89 -5.84
C ILE A 137 2.31 -4.54 -4.49
N SER A 138 1.78 -5.74 -4.30
CA SER A 138 1.91 -6.52 -3.07
C SER A 138 2.32 -7.96 -3.38
N TYR A 139 3.15 -8.55 -2.53
CA TYR A 139 3.57 -9.93 -2.62
C TYR A 139 2.99 -10.74 -1.45
N ASN A 140 2.27 -11.81 -1.75
CA ASN A 140 1.64 -12.67 -0.75
C ASN A 140 2.69 -13.46 0.06
N TRP A 141 3.34 -12.75 0.98
CA TRP A 141 4.36 -13.31 1.85
C TRP A 141 3.78 -14.33 2.82
N VAL A 142 4.37 -15.51 2.87
CA VAL A 142 4.03 -16.57 3.82
C VAL A 142 5.28 -17.02 4.55
N GLY A 143 5.36 -16.78 5.85
CA GLY A 143 6.50 -17.20 6.66
C GLY A 143 6.80 -18.69 6.56
N GLY A 144 8.08 -19.02 6.49
CA GLY A 144 8.55 -20.39 6.28
C GLY A 144 8.43 -20.92 4.84
N LYS A 145 7.80 -20.15 3.92
CA LYS A 145 7.75 -20.47 2.48
C LYS A 145 8.45 -19.41 1.65
N SER A 146 8.17 -18.13 1.95
CA SER A 146 8.72 -16.98 1.24
C SER A 146 10.13 -16.63 1.71
N ASN A 147 10.92 -16.04 0.82
CA ASN A 147 12.25 -15.51 1.10
C ASN A 147 12.47 -14.16 0.41
N VAL A 148 13.49 -13.41 0.83
CA VAL A 148 13.76 -12.05 0.32
C VAL A 148 14.02 -12.02 -1.19
N HIS A 149 14.56 -13.10 -1.77
CA HIS A 149 14.80 -13.18 -3.22
C HIS A 149 13.48 -13.14 -4.02
N ASP A 150 12.37 -13.59 -3.44
CA ASP A 150 11.06 -13.60 -4.11
C ASP A 150 10.60 -12.19 -4.49
N PHE A 151 11.02 -11.15 -3.75
CA PHE A 151 10.76 -9.77 -4.17
C PHE A 151 11.43 -9.40 -5.49
N THR A 152 12.60 -9.95 -5.78
CA THR A 152 13.25 -9.75 -7.08
C THR A 152 12.46 -10.44 -8.19
N LEU A 153 12.00 -11.67 -7.96
CA LEU A 153 11.14 -12.40 -8.90
C LEU A 153 9.81 -11.66 -9.11
N ALA A 154 9.22 -11.14 -8.04
CA ALA A 154 8.01 -10.33 -8.09
C ALA A 154 8.19 -9.06 -8.92
N ALA A 155 9.30 -8.33 -8.71
CA ALA A 155 9.62 -7.14 -9.49
C ALA A 155 9.82 -7.45 -10.98
N VAL A 156 10.52 -8.53 -11.30
CA VAL A 156 10.70 -9.01 -12.68
C VAL A 156 9.34 -9.39 -13.30
N ALA A 157 8.49 -10.09 -12.58
CA ALA A 157 7.14 -10.44 -13.06
C ALA A 157 6.26 -9.20 -13.29
N CYS A 158 6.47 -8.08 -12.57
CA CYS A 158 5.71 -6.84 -12.78
C CYS A 158 6.24 -6.00 -13.96
N LEU A 159 7.47 -6.18 -14.39
CA LEU A 159 8.08 -5.34 -15.44
C LEU A 159 7.28 -5.29 -16.75
N PRO A 160 6.74 -6.40 -17.30
CA PRO A 160 5.93 -6.36 -18.50
C PRO A 160 4.66 -5.52 -18.37
N ILE A 161 3.94 -5.65 -17.25
CA ILE A 161 2.70 -4.90 -17.04
C ILE A 161 2.98 -3.41 -16.79
N ILE A 162 4.07 -3.05 -16.08
CA ILE A 162 4.52 -1.67 -15.90
C ILE A 162 4.83 -1.04 -17.27
N SER A 163 5.58 -1.74 -18.12
CA SER A 163 5.92 -1.26 -19.47
C SER A 163 4.68 -1.09 -20.35
N ALA A 164 3.72 -2.03 -20.27
CA ALA A 164 2.47 -1.94 -21.02
C ALA A 164 1.62 -0.75 -20.58
N ILE A 165 1.51 -0.49 -19.27
CA ILE A 165 0.79 0.68 -18.73
C ILE A 165 1.41 1.99 -19.24
N LEU A 166 2.74 2.11 -19.21
CA LEU A 166 3.43 3.30 -19.69
C LEU A 166 3.25 3.50 -21.21
N ALA A 167 3.16 2.43 -21.98
CA ALA A 167 2.82 2.53 -23.40
C ALA A 167 1.39 3.08 -23.62
N GLU A 168 0.41 2.62 -22.82
CA GLU A 168 -0.96 3.12 -22.87
C GLU A 168 -1.04 4.59 -22.42
N ILE A 169 -0.23 5.00 -21.41
CA ILE A 169 -0.14 6.38 -20.96
C ILE A 169 0.42 7.27 -22.09
N LYS A 170 1.50 6.84 -22.73
CA LYS A 170 2.10 7.55 -23.88
C LYS A 170 1.11 7.71 -25.03
N ASN A 171 0.31 6.68 -25.29
CA ASN A 171 -0.73 6.66 -26.34
C ASN A 171 -2.02 7.38 -25.93
N GLN A 172 -2.14 7.88 -24.68
CA GLN A 172 -3.32 8.52 -24.11
C GLN A 172 -4.58 7.62 -24.08
N THR A 173 -4.39 6.32 -24.01
CA THR A 173 -5.44 5.30 -23.96
C THR A 173 -5.65 4.73 -22.55
N TYR A 174 -4.75 5.04 -21.60
CA TYR A 174 -4.84 4.57 -20.22
C TYR A 174 -6.10 5.11 -19.52
N PRO A 175 -6.89 4.25 -18.84
CA PRO A 175 -8.12 4.69 -18.14
C PRO A 175 -7.81 5.62 -16.97
N ARG A 176 -8.41 6.83 -16.95
CA ARG A 176 -8.17 7.85 -15.91
C ARG A 176 -9.10 7.73 -14.69
N LYS A 177 -9.99 6.74 -14.66
CA LYS A 177 -11.00 6.61 -13.58
C LYS A 177 -10.67 5.52 -12.57
N CYS A 178 -9.52 4.89 -12.67
CA CYS A 178 -9.04 3.89 -11.74
C CYS A 178 -7.51 3.91 -11.67
N PHE A 179 -6.98 3.32 -10.61
CA PHE A 179 -5.61 2.84 -10.50
C PHE A 179 -5.65 1.31 -10.39
N LEU A 180 -4.51 0.65 -10.50
CA LEU A 180 -4.46 -0.80 -10.43
C LEU A 180 -3.85 -1.27 -9.10
N ASN A 181 -4.49 -2.26 -8.49
CA ASN A 181 -3.90 -3.04 -7.40
C ASN A 181 -3.44 -4.39 -7.94
N ILE A 182 -2.18 -4.70 -7.76
CA ILE A 182 -1.53 -5.92 -8.27
C ILE A 182 -1.04 -6.72 -7.08
N ASP A 183 -1.54 -7.96 -6.96
CA ASP A 183 -1.07 -8.90 -5.94
C ASP A 183 -0.41 -10.11 -6.59
N LEU A 184 0.79 -10.46 -6.09
CA LEU A 184 1.56 -11.59 -6.58
C LEU A 184 1.45 -12.79 -5.63
N PRO A 185 1.31 -14.02 -6.16
CA PRO A 185 1.16 -15.22 -5.34
C PRO A 185 2.47 -15.59 -4.64
N THR A 186 2.37 -16.35 -3.55
CA THR A 186 3.53 -16.82 -2.76
C THR A 186 4.55 -17.56 -3.60
N ASP A 187 4.10 -18.42 -4.51
CA ASP A 187 4.97 -19.09 -5.49
C ASP A 187 5.04 -18.23 -6.76
N VAL A 188 5.72 -17.09 -6.64
CA VAL A 188 5.84 -16.15 -7.77
C VAL A 188 6.65 -16.70 -8.93
N ALA A 189 7.58 -17.63 -8.69
CA ALA A 189 8.37 -18.24 -9.74
C ALA A 189 7.53 -19.10 -10.71
N ASN A 190 6.46 -19.71 -10.20
CA ASN A 190 5.56 -20.58 -10.96
C ASN A 190 4.15 -19.99 -11.10
N HIS A 191 4.05 -18.66 -11.12
CA HIS A 191 2.74 -18.01 -11.28
C HIS A 191 2.06 -18.41 -12.58
N LYS A 192 0.71 -18.46 -12.59
CA LYS A 192 -0.10 -18.89 -13.75
C LYS A 192 -0.40 -17.77 -14.77
N GLY A 193 0.32 -16.67 -14.71
CA GLY A 193 0.08 -15.49 -15.53
C GLY A 193 -0.77 -14.43 -14.82
N TYR A 194 -1.14 -13.39 -15.56
CA TYR A 194 -1.97 -12.29 -15.05
C TYR A 194 -3.45 -12.62 -15.16
N LYS A 195 -4.23 -12.18 -14.18
CA LYS A 195 -5.68 -12.32 -14.16
C LYS A 195 -6.34 -10.98 -13.82
N LEU A 196 -7.21 -10.50 -14.72
CA LEU A 196 -8.09 -9.38 -14.39
C LEU A 196 -9.10 -9.85 -13.34
N THR A 197 -9.20 -9.11 -12.24
CA THR A 197 -10.05 -9.47 -11.10
C THR A 197 -10.88 -8.27 -10.65
N ARG A 198 -11.90 -8.54 -9.84
CA ARG A 198 -12.60 -7.53 -9.07
C ARG A 198 -12.17 -7.58 -7.61
N GLN A 199 -12.24 -6.46 -6.92
CA GLN A 199 -12.02 -6.43 -5.48
C GLN A 199 -13.04 -7.31 -4.78
N GLY A 200 -12.54 -8.17 -3.89
CA GLY A 200 -13.36 -9.01 -3.04
C GLY A 200 -13.75 -8.34 -1.71
N GLU A 201 -14.33 -9.15 -0.83
CA GLU A 201 -14.74 -8.76 0.53
C GLU A 201 -13.96 -9.51 1.61
N SER A 202 -12.89 -10.23 1.20
CA SER A 202 -12.04 -10.97 2.13
C SER A 202 -11.43 -10.04 3.17
N ILE A 203 -11.45 -10.47 4.43
CA ILE A 203 -10.84 -9.72 5.53
C ILE A 203 -10.51 -10.66 6.70
N PHE A 204 -9.36 -10.43 7.35
CA PHE A 204 -9.08 -11.01 8.65
C PHE A 204 -9.82 -10.21 9.74
N ARG A 205 -10.70 -10.89 10.47
CA ARG A 205 -11.35 -10.30 11.64
C ARG A 205 -10.36 -10.24 12.78
N MET A 206 -9.98 -9.03 13.16
CA MET A 206 -8.99 -8.78 14.22
C MET A 206 -9.69 -8.58 15.56
N GLY A 207 -9.10 -9.13 16.63
CA GLY A 207 -9.47 -8.86 17.99
C GLY A 207 -8.31 -8.30 18.82
N TRP A 208 -8.55 -8.15 20.11
CA TRP A 208 -7.54 -7.73 21.06
C TRP A 208 -7.36 -8.79 22.15
N LYS A 209 -6.12 -9.09 22.50
CA LYS A 209 -5.76 -9.94 23.63
C LYS A 209 -4.93 -9.12 24.61
N ARG A 210 -5.34 -9.15 25.89
CA ARG A 210 -4.53 -8.57 26.95
C ARG A 210 -3.25 -9.40 27.12
N VAL A 211 -2.10 -8.74 27.15
CA VAL A 211 -0.79 -9.35 27.36
C VAL A 211 -0.15 -8.81 28.63
N THR A 212 0.67 -9.62 29.30
CA THR A 212 1.47 -9.18 30.41
C THR A 212 2.88 -8.89 29.93
N SER A 213 3.59 -7.97 30.53
CA SER A 213 4.95 -7.57 30.16
C SER A 213 5.99 -8.72 30.15
N SER A 214 5.62 -9.90 30.62
CA SER A 214 6.48 -11.09 30.66
C SER A 214 6.27 -12.07 29.49
N SER A 215 5.36 -11.81 28.55
CA SER A 215 5.10 -12.72 27.42
C SER A 215 5.91 -12.34 26.17
N GLN A 216 7.23 -12.23 26.30
CA GLN A 216 8.15 -12.38 25.18
C GLN A 216 8.35 -13.87 24.92
N GLY A 217 7.82 -14.40 23.82
CA GLY A 217 8.07 -15.76 23.37
C GLY A 217 6.82 -16.54 23.03
N GLY A 218 6.29 -16.32 21.86
CA GLY A 218 5.25 -17.15 21.24
C GLY A 218 5.17 -16.84 19.76
N LYS A 219 5.48 -17.84 18.93
CA LYS A 219 5.38 -17.77 17.47
C LYS A 219 4.01 -17.23 17.07
N VAL A 220 4.00 -16.06 16.45
CA VAL A 220 2.79 -15.45 15.89
C VAL A 220 2.76 -15.73 14.39
N LEU A 221 1.58 -16.06 13.88
CA LEU A 221 1.36 -16.36 12.46
C LEU A 221 1.90 -15.21 11.57
N SER A 222 2.80 -15.60 10.70
CA SER A 222 3.61 -14.74 9.85
C SER A 222 2.87 -14.26 8.62
N THR A 223 2.08 -13.21 8.79
CA THR A 223 1.72 -12.31 7.71
C THR A 223 1.88 -10.83 8.09
N MET A 224 2.34 -10.54 9.31
CA MET A 224 2.63 -9.19 9.80
C MET A 224 3.72 -9.22 10.89
N GLU A 225 4.84 -9.89 10.69
CA GLU A 225 5.96 -9.83 11.63
C GLU A 225 7.28 -9.55 10.92
N MET A 226 7.72 -8.31 11.03
CA MET A 226 9.14 -8.01 11.16
C MET A 226 9.41 -7.64 12.61
N GLU A 227 10.26 -8.43 13.27
CA GLU A 227 10.87 -8.03 14.54
C GLU A 227 11.85 -6.89 14.26
N THR A 228 11.55 -5.71 14.76
CA THR A 228 12.57 -4.70 14.99
C THR A 228 12.96 -4.79 16.45
N ASP A 229 14.13 -5.38 16.74
CA ASP A 229 14.82 -5.24 18.00
C ASP A 229 15.28 -3.79 18.18
N SER A 230 14.51 -3.03 18.92
CA SER A 230 14.99 -1.86 19.59
C SER A 230 14.24 -1.72 20.93
N VAL A 231 14.76 -2.48 21.92
CA VAL A 231 14.34 -2.32 23.31
C VAL A 231 15.06 -1.10 23.88
N GLU A 232 14.45 0.06 23.82
CA GLU A 232 14.81 1.13 24.75
C GLU A 232 14.35 0.75 26.15
N LYS A 233 15.32 0.62 27.06
CA LYS A 233 15.10 0.49 28.51
C LYS A 233 14.34 1.72 28.99
N ILE A 234 13.07 1.54 29.29
CA ILE A 234 12.32 2.54 30.09
C ILE A 234 12.81 2.39 31.55
N GLU A 235 13.64 3.32 31.96
CA GLU A 235 14.02 3.46 33.35
C GLU A 235 12.79 3.77 34.21
N ASN A 236 12.70 3.08 35.34
CA ASN A 236 11.66 3.22 36.34
C ASN A 236 11.57 4.68 36.86
N ILE A 237 10.58 5.41 36.39
CA ILE A 237 10.15 6.64 37.05
C ILE A 237 9.12 6.24 38.10
N THR A 238 9.54 6.25 39.37
CA THR A 238 8.67 6.14 40.54
C THR A 238 7.81 7.40 40.64
N SER A 239 6.59 7.36 40.12
CA SER A 239 5.57 8.36 40.43
C SER A 239 4.41 7.71 41.17
N THR A 240 4.05 8.27 42.28
CA THR A 240 3.07 7.88 43.29
C THR A 240 1.62 8.11 42.89
N THR A 241 1.20 7.54 41.79
CA THR A 241 -0.21 7.24 41.49
C THR A 241 -0.21 5.96 40.66
N SER A 242 -0.75 4.88 41.21
CA SER A 242 -0.83 3.60 40.56
C SER A 242 -1.82 3.66 39.40
N GLN A 243 -1.39 4.20 38.24
CA GLN A 243 -2.13 4.00 36.99
C GLN A 243 -1.94 2.55 36.54
N GLU A 244 -3.02 1.85 36.41
CA GLU A 244 -3.00 0.48 35.90
C GLU A 244 -2.68 0.55 34.38
N HIS A 245 -1.47 0.15 33.99
CA HIS A 245 -1.08 0.04 32.59
C HIS A 245 -1.48 -1.32 32.04
N LEU A 246 -2.40 -1.32 31.07
CA LEU A 246 -2.88 -2.52 30.40
C LEU A 246 -2.26 -2.59 29.00
N LEU A 247 -1.64 -3.71 28.67
CA LEU A 247 -1.06 -3.98 27.36
C LEU A 247 -1.99 -4.89 26.55
N PHE A 248 -2.20 -4.54 25.29
CA PHE A 248 -3.03 -5.31 24.36
C PHE A 248 -2.28 -5.54 23.05
N LYS A 249 -2.33 -6.78 22.54
CA LYS A 249 -1.83 -7.15 21.23
C LYS A 249 -3.01 -7.52 20.33
N ARG A 250 -2.92 -7.18 19.04
CA ARG A 250 -3.89 -7.66 18.05
C ARG A 250 -3.74 -9.17 17.83
N GLU A 251 -4.86 -9.87 17.64
CA GLU A 251 -4.91 -11.28 17.26
C GLU A 251 -5.95 -11.51 16.17
N VAL A 252 -5.69 -12.43 15.26
CA VAL A 252 -6.65 -12.85 14.26
C VAL A 252 -7.69 -13.75 14.94
N LYS A 253 -8.98 -13.37 14.86
CA LYS A 253 -10.11 -14.15 15.41
C LYS A 253 -10.85 -14.98 14.36
N GLY A 254 -10.56 -14.73 13.08
CA GLY A 254 -11.19 -15.44 11.98
C GLY A 254 -10.92 -14.75 10.66
N ALA A 255 -11.35 -15.35 9.58
CA ALA A 255 -11.26 -14.79 8.24
C ALA A 255 -12.63 -14.88 7.57
N GLN A 256 -12.98 -13.83 6.85
CA GLN A 256 -14.03 -13.86 5.84
C GLN A 256 -13.34 -14.19 4.51
N VAL A 257 -13.80 -15.26 3.86
CA VAL A 257 -13.26 -15.74 2.60
C VAL A 257 -14.21 -15.36 1.49
N ASP A 258 -13.66 -14.94 0.37
CA ASP A 258 -14.44 -14.60 -0.82
C ASP A 258 -14.93 -15.83 -1.59
N HIS A 259 -15.96 -15.58 -2.34
CA HIS A 259 -16.47 -16.46 -3.39
C HIS A 259 -16.00 -15.95 -4.76
N ASP A 260 -16.30 -16.63 -5.81
CA ASP A 260 -15.78 -16.57 -7.17
C ASP A 260 -15.42 -15.17 -7.76
N ASP A 261 -14.44 -15.17 -8.69
CA ASP A 261 -13.96 -14.03 -9.50
C ASP A 261 -13.30 -12.85 -8.77
N THR A 262 -12.87 -13.04 -7.51
CA THR A 262 -12.22 -12.00 -6.70
C THR A 262 -10.70 -12.08 -6.74
N ASP A 263 -10.06 -10.97 -6.33
CA ASP A 263 -8.62 -10.84 -6.20
C ASP A 263 -8.02 -11.91 -5.27
N GLN A 264 -8.55 -12.07 -4.06
CA GLN A 264 -8.07 -13.06 -3.09
C GLN A 264 -8.19 -14.50 -3.61
N ARG A 265 -9.29 -14.83 -4.30
CA ARG A 265 -9.51 -16.18 -4.83
C ARG A 265 -8.47 -16.55 -5.87
N PHE A 266 -8.28 -15.70 -6.89
CA PHE A 266 -7.31 -15.97 -7.95
C PHE A 266 -5.86 -15.90 -7.47
N LEU A 267 -5.56 -15.05 -6.48
CA LEU A 267 -4.26 -15.02 -5.84
C LEU A 267 -3.93 -16.39 -5.19
N GLN A 268 -4.88 -16.97 -4.47
CA GLN A 268 -4.74 -18.31 -3.88
C GLN A 268 -4.58 -19.42 -4.93
N GLU A 269 -5.15 -19.24 -6.11
CA GLU A 269 -4.98 -20.16 -7.23
C GLU A 269 -3.63 -20.03 -7.94
N GLY A 270 -2.81 -19.04 -7.59
CA GLY A 270 -1.46 -18.82 -8.12
C GLY A 270 -1.40 -17.88 -9.31
N TYR A 271 -2.40 -17.02 -9.53
CA TYR A 271 -2.35 -15.95 -10.51
C TYR A 271 -1.78 -14.67 -9.92
N ILE A 272 -1.14 -13.86 -10.75
CA ILE A 272 -0.90 -12.45 -10.48
C ILE A 272 -2.22 -11.74 -10.76
N THR A 273 -2.84 -11.18 -9.73
CA THR A 273 -4.13 -10.49 -9.87
C THR A 273 -3.93 -9.03 -10.21
N VAL A 274 -4.77 -8.51 -11.09
CA VAL A 274 -4.78 -7.11 -11.52
C VAL A 274 -6.19 -6.59 -11.31
N THR A 275 -6.36 -5.77 -10.29
CA THR A 275 -7.67 -5.30 -9.82
C THR A 275 -7.78 -3.79 -10.05
N PRO A 276 -8.63 -3.32 -10.98
CA PRO A 276 -8.93 -1.89 -11.09
C PRO A 276 -9.70 -1.39 -9.87
N ILE A 277 -9.20 -0.33 -9.22
CA ILE A 277 -9.80 0.26 -8.03
C ILE A 277 -10.08 1.74 -8.29
N GLY A 278 -11.29 2.17 -7.96
CA GLY A 278 -11.66 3.58 -7.99
C GLY A 278 -11.27 4.32 -6.69
N ALA A 279 -11.36 5.64 -6.73
CA ALA A 279 -11.05 6.49 -5.58
C ALA A 279 -12.05 6.36 -4.44
N LEU A 280 -13.32 6.16 -4.76
CA LEU A 280 -14.44 6.26 -3.84
C LEU A 280 -15.13 4.90 -3.71
N SER A 281 -15.38 4.52 -2.47
CA SER A 281 -16.32 3.45 -2.15
C SER A 281 -17.74 4.03 -2.17
N ARG A 282 -18.59 3.50 -3.05
CA ARG A 282 -20.02 3.83 -3.08
C ARG A 282 -20.78 2.72 -2.38
N ALA A 283 -21.78 3.11 -1.58
CA ALA A 283 -22.70 2.13 -1.00
C ALA A 283 -23.44 1.38 -2.12
N GLU A 284 -23.77 0.12 -1.86
CA GLU A 284 -24.58 -0.70 -2.75
C GLU A 284 -25.91 -0.01 -3.07
N ILE A 285 -26.44 -0.28 -4.27
CA ILE A 285 -27.66 0.38 -4.79
C ILE A 285 -28.85 0.19 -3.83
N ASP A 286 -29.01 -1.02 -3.30
CA ASP A 286 -30.11 -1.34 -2.37
C ASP A 286 -30.04 -0.50 -1.08
N SER A 287 -28.82 -0.27 -0.56
CA SER A 287 -28.60 0.59 0.59
C SER A 287 -28.93 2.05 0.26
N GLN A 288 -28.58 2.52 -0.93
CA GLN A 288 -28.90 3.89 -1.37
C GLN A 288 -30.40 4.09 -1.50
N VAL A 289 -31.12 3.12 -2.07
CA VAL A 289 -32.60 3.13 -2.18
C VAL A 289 -33.22 3.17 -0.80
N TYR A 290 -32.79 2.27 0.11
CA TYR A 290 -33.30 2.26 1.48
C TYR A 290 -33.18 3.63 2.16
N PHE A 291 -32.01 4.23 2.14
CA PHE A 291 -31.77 5.51 2.80
C PHE A 291 -32.48 6.69 2.13
N LYS A 292 -32.69 6.63 0.81
CA LYS A 292 -33.51 7.62 0.09
C LYS A 292 -34.94 7.68 0.61
N ASP A 293 -35.53 6.51 0.90
CA ASP A 293 -36.90 6.41 1.40
C ASP A 293 -36.97 6.63 2.91
N TRP A 294 -35.94 6.21 3.65
CA TRP A 294 -35.87 6.33 5.11
C TRP A 294 -35.61 7.77 5.59
N LEU A 295 -34.71 8.53 4.94
CA LEU A 295 -34.29 9.85 5.41
C LEU A 295 -35.44 10.86 5.57
N PRO A 296 -36.43 10.95 4.66
CA PRO A 296 -37.58 11.81 4.86
C PRO A 296 -38.37 11.52 6.13
N THR A 297 -38.47 10.23 6.52
CA THR A 297 -39.23 9.84 7.72
C THR A 297 -38.56 10.31 9.02
N VAL A 298 -37.26 10.63 9.00
CA VAL A 298 -36.56 11.17 10.18
C VAL A 298 -36.96 12.60 10.46
N VAL A 299 -37.21 13.38 9.43
CA VAL A 299 -37.59 14.80 9.51
C VAL A 299 -39.04 14.95 9.99
N GLU A 300 -39.91 13.97 9.67
CA GLU A 300 -41.33 13.96 10.06
C GLU A 300 -41.57 13.48 11.49
N ARG A 301 -40.55 12.91 12.16
CA ARG A 301 -40.67 12.51 13.56
C ARG A 301 -40.72 13.75 14.45
N PRO A 302 -41.81 13.97 15.24
CA PRO A 302 -41.82 15.05 16.20
C PRO A 302 -40.63 14.89 17.15
N SER A 303 -39.89 15.98 17.39
CA SER A 303 -38.83 16.01 18.42
C SER A 303 -39.46 15.49 19.72
N PRO A 304 -38.75 14.57 20.46
CA PRO A 304 -39.19 14.24 21.80
C PRO A 304 -39.30 15.56 22.57
N SER A 305 -40.53 15.92 22.94
CA SER A 305 -40.72 17.06 23.84
C SER A 305 -39.83 16.84 25.05
N ALA A 306 -38.96 17.80 25.33
CA ALA A 306 -38.12 17.81 26.52
C ALA A 306 -39.00 17.57 27.73
N LEU A 307 -38.81 16.45 28.40
CA LEU A 307 -39.29 16.18 29.75
C LEU A 307 -38.26 16.77 30.74
#